data_82246f37d7253b4350f40b3dbd6824d0
#
_entry.id   82246f37d7253b4350f40b3dbd6824d0
#
_cell.length_a   1.000
_cell.length_b   1.000
_cell.length_c   1.000
_cell.angle_alpha   90.00
_cell.angle_beta   90.00
_cell.angle_gamma   90.00
#
_symmetry.space_group_name_H-M   'P 1'
#
loop_
_entity.id
_entity.type
_entity.pdbx_description
1 polymer ?
#
loop_
_entity_poly.entity_id
_entity_poly.type
_entity_poly.pdbx_seq_one_letter_code
_entity_poly.pdbx_strand_id
1 'polypeptide(L)'
;INEAPEDRREALHKLRNIILENLPEGFQEGIGYGMIGYSVPHSIYPPGYHCTPELPLPFMSFASQKNSSNFYHMGIYAKPELYDWFVTEYPKHSKQKLDIGKSCLRIKKPENIPFELIGELVKKITVADWITTYESEFKK
;
A
#
# COMPACT_ATOMS: atom_id res chain seq x y z
N ILE A 1 0.00 13.48 -7.13
CA ILE A 1 0.78 12.94 -8.27
C ILE A 1 1.32 14.07 -9.16
N ASN A 2 0.50 15.07 -9.44
CA ASN A 2 0.92 16.15 -10.33
C ASN A 2 2.11 16.98 -9.82
N GLU A 3 2.38 16.92 -8.53
CA GLU A 3 3.53 17.61 -7.92
C GLU A 3 4.80 16.77 -7.93
N ALA A 4 4.69 15.49 -8.30
CA ALA A 4 5.85 14.60 -8.38
C ALA A 4 6.74 14.97 -9.57
N PRO A 5 8.04 14.58 -9.54
CA PRO A 5 8.91 14.74 -10.71
C PRO A 5 8.30 14.11 -11.96
N GLU A 6 8.48 14.75 -13.10
CA GLU A 6 7.86 14.33 -14.35
C GLU A 6 8.14 12.86 -14.71
N ASP A 7 9.34 12.39 -14.47
CA ASP A 7 9.72 10.99 -14.75
C ASP A 7 8.96 9.98 -13.89
N ARG A 8 8.36 10.41 -12.80
CA ARG A 8 7.59 9.54 -11.91
C ARG A 8 6.09 9.63 -12.10
N ARG A 9 5.59 10.74 -12.66
CA ARG A 9 4.14 10.96 -12.79
C ARG A 9 3.42 9.85 -13.52
N GLU A 10 3.93 9.45 -14.67
CA GLU A 10 3.32 8.37 -15.45
C GLU A 10 3.30 7.06 -14.67
N ALA A 11 4.42 6.72 -14.02
CA ALA A 11 4.52 5.51 -13.22
C ALA A 11 3.56 5.53 -12.03
N LEU A 12 3.42 6.69 -11.36
CA LEU A 12 2.50 6.83 -10.24
C LEU A 12 1.03 6.72 -10.68
N HIS A 13 0.69 7.27 -11.84
CA HIS A 13 -0.66 7.10 -12.40
C HIS A 13 -0.92 5.64 -12.74
N LYS A 14 0.05 4.95 -13.29
CA LYS A 14 -0.07 3.53 -13.59
C LYS A 14 -0.25 2.71 -12.31
N LEU A 15 0.53 3.04 -11.27
CA LEU A 15 0.41 2.37 -9.97
C LEU A 15 -0.99 2.58 -9.37
N ARG A 16 -1.49 3.82 -9.40
CA ARG A 16 -2.83 4.13 -8.92
C ARG A 16 -3.89 3.32 -9.67
N ASN A 17 -3.79 3.25 -10.99
CA ASN A 17 -4.76 2.51 -11.80
C ASN A 17 -4.74 1.01 -11.45
N ILE A 18 -3.56 0.43 -11.27
CA ILE A 18 -3.42 -0.98 -10.91
C ILE A 18 -4.02 -1.24 -9.53
N ILE A 19 -3.77 -0.35 -8.56
CA ILE A 19 -4.34 -0.49 -7.23
C ILE A 19 -5.87 -0.45 -7.32
N LEU A 20 -6.43 0.55 -8.02
CA LEU A 20 -7.87 0.70 -8.13
C LEU A 20 -8.54 -0.47 -8.85
N GLU A 21 -7.89 -1.04 -9.85
CA GLU A 21 -8.41 -2.21 -10.58
C GLU A 21 -8.48 -3.46 -9.72
N ASN A 22 -7.60 -3.58 -8.73
CA ASN A 22 -7.46 -4.79 -7.93
C ASN A 22 -7.95 -4.61 -6.50
N LEU A 23 -8.29 -3.40 -6.10
CA LEU A 23 -8.68 -3.07 -4.73
C LEU A 23 -10.00 -3.78 -4.36
N PRO A 24 -10.01 -4.59 -3.28
CA PRO A 24 -11.25 -5.21 -2.83
C PRO A 24 -12.31 -4.18 -2.47
N GLU A 25 -13.57 -4.57 -2.62
CA GLU A 25 -14.70 -3.71 -2.31
C GLU A 25 -14.68 -3.28 -0.84
N GLY A 26 -15.00 -2.02 -0.58
CA GLY A 26 -15.08 -1.48 0.76
C GLY A 26 -13.91 -0.59 1.14
N PHE A 27 -12.75 -0.74 0.52
CA PHE A 27 -11.65 0.22 0.72
C PHE A 27 -11.94 1.51 -0.04
N GLN A 28 -11.50 2.62 0.51
CA GLN A 28 -11.74 3.95 -0.05
C GLN A 28 -10.42 4.69 -0.26
N GLU A 29 -10.26 5.31 -1.43
CA GLU A 29 -9.09 6.14 -1.74
C GLU A 29 -9.24 7.52 -1.12
N GLY A 30 -8.16 8.07 -0.59
CA GLY A 30 -8.14 9.42 -0.04
C GLY A 30 -6.74 9.99 -0.08
N ILE A 31 -6.62 11.27 0.24
CA ILE A 31 -5.33 11.97 0.30
C ILE A 31 -5.07 12.41 1.74
N GLY A 32 -3.87 12.09 2.25
CA GLY A 32 -3.45 12.51 3.58
C GLY A 32 -1.94 12.50 3.68
N TYR A 33 -1.37 13.45 4.41
CA TYR A 33 0.08 13.58 4.61
C TYR A 33 0.86 13.63 3.29
N GLY A 34 0.27 14.22 2.23
CA GLY A 34 0.91 14.30 0.92
C GLY A 34 0.95 13.00 0.15
N MET A 35 0.20 11.99 0.59
CA MET A 35 0.16 10.67 -0.02
C MET A 35 -1.24 10.31 -0.45
N ILE A 36 -1.34 9.43 -1.47
CA ILE A 36 -2.61 8.81 -1.82
C ILE A 36 -2.72 7.53 -1.00
N GLY A 37 -3.77 7.43 -0.20
CA GLY A 37 -3.97 6.30 0.69
C GLY A 37 -5.26 5.56 0.44
N TYR A 38 -5.33 4.34 0.96
CA TYR A 38 -6.49 3.45 0.86
C TYR A 38 -6.83 2.98 2.26
N SER A 39 -8.08 3.15 2.66
CA SER A 39 -8.48 2.94 4.04
C SER A 39 -9.87 2.33 4.11
N VAL A 40 -10.21 1.81 5.29
CA VAL A 40 -11.58 1.36 5.60
C VAL A 40 -12.32 2.55 6.21
N PRO A 41 -13.39 3.05 5.55
CA PRO A 41 -14.10 4.22 6.07
C PRO A 41 -14.83 3.93 7.38
N HIS A 42 -15.14 4.98 8.14
CA HIS A 42 -15.88 4.86 9.41
C HIS A 42 -17.24 4.21 9.23
N SER A 43 -17.85 4.32 8.05
CA SER A 43 -19.13 3.68 7.77
C SER A 43 -19.05 2.15 7.87
N ILE A 44 -17.85 1.58 7.65
CA ILE A 44 -17.60 0.14 7.73
C ILE A 44 -16.92 -0.21 9.05
N TYR A 45 -15.95 0.59 9.49
CA TYR A 45 -15.22 0.38 10.74
C TYR A 45 -15.30 1.64 11.61
N PRO A 46 -16.36 1.80 12.39
CA PRO A 46 -16.60 3.01 13.20
C PRO A 46 -15.47 3.42 14.16
N PRO A 47 -14.73 2.49 14.79
CA PRO A 47 -13.64 2.90 15.70
C PRO A 47 -12.52 3.68 15.02
N GLY A 48 -12.33 3.52 13.70
CA GLY A 48 -11.25 4.18 12.98
C GLY A 48 -9.88 3.72 13.41
N TYR A 49 -8.88 4.57 13.17
CA TYR A 49 -7.50 4.27 13.52
C TYR A 49 -7.30 4.45 15.03
N HIS A 50 -6.77 3.43 15.73
CA HIS A 50 -6.68 3.46 17.19
C HIS A 50 -5.80 4.61 17.72
N CYS A 51 -4.79 5.03 16.97
CA CYS A 51 -3.93 6.16 17.36
C CYS A 51 -4.60 7.51 17.11
N THR A 52 -5.51 7.59 16.15
CA THR A 52 -6.20 8.81 15.75
C THR A 52 -7.61 8.45 15.28
N PRO A 53 -8.57 8.24 16.22
CA PRO A 53 -9.88 7.72 15.87
C PRO A 53 -10.71 8.54 14.87
N GLU A 54 -10.43 9.82 14.72
CA GLU A 54 -11.08 10.66 13.72
C GLU A 54 -10.67 10.35 12.28
N LEU A 55 -9.58 9.59 12.11
CA LEU A 55 -9.16 9.13 10.79
C LEU A 55 -9.73 7.73 10.51
N PRO A 56 -10.02 7.41 9.23
CA PRO A 56 -10.42 6.06 8.87
C PRO A 56 -9.28 5.08 9.10
N LEU A 57 -9.60 3.79 9.17
CA LEU A 57 -8.59 2.75 9.37
C LEU A 57 -7.66 2.66 8.16
N PRO A 58 -6.36 3.00 8.29
CA PRO A 58 -5.45 2.95 7.15
C PRO A 58 -5.09 1.51 6.77
N PHE A 59 -4.78 1.30 5.49
CA PHE A 59 -4.35 0.01 4.98
C PHE A 59 -3.08 0.12 4.16
N MET A 60 -3.10 0.92 3.09
CA MET A 60 -1.93 1.12 2.24
C MET A 60 -1.92 2.52 1.67
N SER A 61 -0.76 2.95 1.18
CA SER A 61 -0.60 4.26 0.56
C SER A 61 0.62 4.25 -0.35
N PHE A 62 0.73 5.26 -1.21
CA PHE A 62 1.94 5.46 -2.00
C PHE A 62 2.21 6.94 -2.17
N ALA A 63 3.48 7.27 -2.40
CA ALA A 63 3.90 8.65 -2.60
C ALA A 63 5.22 8.74 -3.35
N SER A 64 5.48 9.90 -3.95
CA SER A 64 6.79 10.24 -4.45
C SER A 64 7.55 10.94 -3.33
N GLN A 65 8.70 10.39 -2.96
CA GLN A 65 9.61 10.99 -1.99
C GLN A 65 10.84 11.55 -2.71
N LYS A 66 11.71 12.22 -1.98
CA LYS A 66 12.88 12.89 -2.58
C LYS A 66 13.69 11.99 -3.49
N ASN A 67 14.02 10.79 -3.05
CA ASN A 67 14.92 9.89 -3.76
C ASN A 67 14.27 8.61 -4.27
N SER A 68 12.96 8.44 -4.07
CA SER A 68 12.29 7.19 -4.42
C SER A 68 10.78 7.37 -4.52
N SER A 69 10.14 6.41 -5.19
CA SER A 69 8.69 6.23 -5.11
C SER A 69 8.47 5.18 -4.05
N ASN A 70 7.61 5.46 -3.08
CA ASN A 70 7.38 4.58 -1.94
C ASN A 70 5.97 4.03 -1.93
N PHE A 71 5.86 2.73 -1.65
CA PHE A 71 4.58 2.05 -1.49
C PHE A 71 4.54 1.45 -0.09
N TYR A 72 3.49 1.77 0.66
CA TYR A 72 3.29 1.30 2.02
C TYR A 72 2.13 0.33 2.07
N HIS A 73 2.33 -0.84 2.70
CA HIS A 73 1.29 -1.85 2.83
C HIS A 73 1.34 -2.45 4.22
N MET A 74 0.36 -2.10 5.05
CA MET A 74 0.35 -2.54 6.45
C MET A 74 0.14 -4.05 6.59
N GLY A 75 -0.53 -4.68 5.64
CA GLY A 75 -0.74 -6.13 5.66
C GLY A 75 0.56 -6.92 5.57
N ILE A 76 1.52 -6.44 4.80
CA ILE A 76 2.85 -7.09 4.70
C ILE A 76 3.52 -7.08 6.08
N TYR A 77 3.39 -5.98 6.81
CA TYR A 77 3.97 -5.87 8.13
C TYR A 77 3.28 -6.79 9.14
N ALA A 78 1.96 -6.89 9.04
CA ALA A 78 1.14 -7.65 10.00
C ALA A 78 1.13 -9.16 9.76
N LYS A 79 1.38 -9.61 8.52
CA LYS A 79 1.27 -11.02 8.14
C LYS A 79 2.60 -11.56 7.62
N PRO A 80 3.34 -12.34 8.42
CA PRO A 80 4.63 -12.89 7.99
C PRO A 80 4.58 -13.73 6.71
N GLU A 81 3.52 -14.50 6.51
CA GLU A 81 3.36 -15.32 5.31
C GLU A 81 3.19 -14.47 4.05
N LEU A 82 2.55 -13.31 4.19
CA LEU A 82 2.39 -12.38 3.08
C LEU A 82 3.72 -11.71 2.74
N TYR A 83 4.48 -11.33 3.77
CA TYR A 83 5.81 -10.77 3.60
C TYR A 83 6.73 -11.77 2.87
N ASP A 84 6.75 -13.03 3.32
CA ASP A 84 7.58 -14.06 2.71
C ASP A 84 7.22 -14.30 1.25
N TRP A 85 5.92 -14.33 0.93
CA TRP A 85 5.45 -14.45 -0.44
C TRP A 85 5.96 -13.29 -1.30
N PHE A 86 5.82 -12.06 -0.80
CA PHE A 86 6.23 -10.85 -1.54
C PHE A 86 7.72 -10.86 -1.81
N VAL A 87 8.53 -11.16 -0.79
CA VAL A 87 10.00 -11.20 -0.91
C VAL A 87 10.43 -12.26 -1.93
N THR A 88 9.76 -13.41 -1.92
CA THR A 88 10.07 -14.50 -2.85
C THR A 88 9.73 -14.15 -4.29
N GLU A 89 8.62 -13.46 -4.50
CA GLU A 89 8.15 -13.11 -5.85
C GLU A 89 8.84 -11.86 -6.42
N TYR A 90 9.32 -10.98 -5.56
CA TYR A 90 9.85 -9.68 -5.98
C TYR A 90 10.92 -9.76 -7.09
N PRO A 91 11.95 -10.63 -6.99
CA PRO A 91 13.00 -10.66 -8.03
C PRO A 91 12.48 -11.00 -9.42
N LYS A 92 11.32 -11.63 -9.52
CA LYS A 92 10.71 -11.99 -10.80
C LYS A 92 10.07 -10.78 -11.49
N HIS A 93 9.86 -9.68 -10.76
CA HIS A 93 9.11 -8.52 -11.25
C HIS A 93 9.92 -7.23 -11.28
N SER A 94 11.10 -7.20 -10.67
CA SER A 94 11.90 -5.99 -10.61
C SER A 94 13.40 -6.30 -10.71
N LYS A 95 14.13 -5.43 -11.38
CA LYS A 95 15.58 -5.54 -11.51
C LYS A 95 16.31 -4.88 -10.34
N GLN A 96 15.62 -4.01 -9.61
CA GLN A 96 16.21 -3.35 -8.45
C GLN A 96 16.30 -4.34 -7.29
N LYS A 97 17.40 -4.26 -6.52
CA LYS A 97 17.49 -5.04 -5.27
C LYS A 97 16.37 -4.61 -4.33
N LEU A 98 15.73 -5.56 -3.69
CA LEU A 98 14.61 -5.28 -2.78
C LEU A 98 15.04 -4.37 -1.63
N ASP A 99 14.35 -3.23 -1.48
CA ASP A 99 14.53 -2.29 -0.39
C ASP A 99 13.18 -2.14 0.30
N ILE A 100 12.96 -2.93 1.34
CA ILE A 100 11.71 -2.92 2.09
C ILE A 100 12.02 -2.85 3.59
N GLY A 101 11.39 -1.88 4.26
CA GLY A 101 11.51 -1.74 5.71
C GLY A 101 10.12 -1.78 6.33
N LYS A 102 9.87 -2.77 7.20
CA LYS A 102 8.55 -2.95 7.82
C LYS A 102 7.45 -3.02 6.75
N SER A 103 6.70 -1.94 6.53
CA SER A 103 5.62 -1.88 5.55
C SER A 103 5.96 -1.04 4.32
N CYS A 104 7.18 -0.50 4.23
CA CYS A 104 7.54 0.45 3.16
C CYS A 104 8.46 -0.18 2.12
N LEU A 105 7.97 -0.25 0.88
CA LEU A 105 8.77 -0.63 -0.28
C LEU A 105 9.27 0.65 -0.95
N ARG A 106 10.59 0.76 -1.14
CA ARG A 106 11.23 1.94 -1.76
C ARG A 106 11.78 1.57 -3.12
N ILE A 107 11.37 2.30 -4.16
CA ILE A 107 11.83 2.08 -5.53
C ILE A 107 12.48 3.36 -6.04
N LYS A 108 13.78 3.31 -6.34
CA LYS A 108 14.53 4.49 -6.77
C LYS A 108 14.16 4.93 -8.18
N LYS A 109 14.02 3.99 -9.10
CA LYS A 109 13.69 4.28 -10.50
C LYS A 109 12.29 3.80 -10.84
N PRO A 110 11.44 4.65 -11.45
CA PRO A 110 10.05 4.27 -11.75
C PRO A 110 9.90 3.00 -12.58
N GLU A 111 10.84 2.75 -13.50
CA GLU A 111 10.79 1.55 -14.35
C GLU A 111 10.98 0.25 -13.57
N ASN A 112 11.45 0.33 -12.33
CA ASN A 112 11.67 -0.85 -11.49
C ASN A 112 10.49 -1.13 -10.54
N ILE A 113 9.41 -0.35 -10.60
CA ILE A 113 8.22 -0.62 -9.79
C ILE A 113 7.59 -1.94 -10.24
N PRO A 114 7.40 -2.92 -9.32
CA PRO A 114 6.83 -4.21 -9.69
C PRO A 114 5.31 -4.14 -9.77
N PHE A 115 4.78 -3.48 -10.81
CA PHE A 115 3.35 -3.19 -10.96
C PHE A 115 2.46 -4.42 -10.85
N GLU A 116 2.80 -5.47 -11.57
CA GLU A 116 2.00 -6.70 -11.58
C GLU A 116 1.97 -7.35 -10.20
N LEU A 117 3.10 -7.41 -9.53
CA LEU A 117 3.20 -7.97 -8.19
C LEU A 117 2.37 -7.15 -7.18
N ILE A 118 2.43 -5.82 -7.28
CA ILE A 118 1.64 -4.94 -6.41
C ILE A 118 0.15 -5.17 -6.66
N GLY A 119 -0.25 -5.32 -7.92
CA GLY A 119 -1.65 -5.64 -8.24
C GLY A 119 -2.12 -6.93 -7.60
N GLU A 120 -1.30 -7.97 -7.62
CA GLU A 120 -1.60 -9.24 -6.97
C GLU A 120 -1.67 -9.09 -5.45
N LEU A 121 -0.74 -8.33 -4.86
CA LEU A 121 -0.71 -8.08 -3.43
C LEU A 121 -1.99 -7.38 -2.96
N VAL A 122 -2.43 -6.38 -3.72
CA VAL A 122 -3.62 -5.58 -3.37
C VAL A 122 -4.87 -6.45 -3.24
N LYS A 123 -4.99 -7.51 -4.05
CA LYS A 123 -6.13 -8.43 -4.02
C LYS A 123 -6.15 -9.38 -2.83
N LYS A 124 -5.03 -9.58 -2.16
CA LYS A 124 -4.89 -10.67 -1.19
C LYS A 124 -5.60 -10.46 0.14
N ILE A 125 -5.92 -9.22 0.49
CA ILE A 125 -6.55 -8.90 1.77
C ILE A 125 -7.84 -8.12 1.52
N THR A 126 -8.98 -8.69 1.92
CA THR A 126 -10.27 -8.00 1.87
C THR A 126 -10.40 -7.06 3.06
N VAL A 127 -11.42 -6.19 3.04
CA VAL A 127 -11.73 -5.31 4.16
C VAL A 127 -11.93 -6.14 5.44
N ALA A 128 -12.71 -7.23 5.37
CA ALA A 128 -12.97 -8.09 6.53
C ALA A 128 -11.67 -8.71 7.06
N ASP A 129 -10.82 -9.19 6.16
CA ASP A 129 -9.51 -9.76 6.53
C ASP A 129 -8.65 -8.70 7.22
N TRP A 130 -8.63 -7.49 6.69
CA TRP A 130 -7.80 -6.42 7.25
C TRP A 130 -8.29 -6.01 8.63
N ILE A 131 -9.60 -5.86 8.83
CA ILE A 131 -10.15 -5.52 10.14
C ILE A 131 -9.76 -6.58 11.16
N THR A 132 -9.92 -7.86 10.83
CA THR A 132 -9.56 -8.98 11.71
C THR A 132 -8.08 -8.95 12.07
N THR A 133 -7.22 -8.78 11.07
CA THR A 133 -5.77 -8.72 11.27
C THR A 133 -5.38 -7.49 12.09
N TYR A 134 -5.97 -6.35 11.80
CA TYR A 134 -5.69 -5.11 12.51
C TYR A 134 -6.03 -5.23 14.00
N GLU A 135 -7.21 -5.74 14.31
CA GLU A 135 -7.63 -5.88 15.70
C GLU A 135 -6.76 -6.89 16.45
N SER A 136 -6.31 -7.95 15.77
CA SER A 136 -5.43 -8.94 16.36
C SER A 136 -4.01 -8.43 16.61
N GLU A 137 -3.46 -7.67 15.66
CA GLU A 137 -2.05 -7.28 15.69
C GLU A 137 -1.78 -5.88 16.29
N PHE A 138 -2.70 -4.96 16.12
CA PHE A 138 -2.47 -3.55 16.51
C PHE A 138 -3.33 -3.06 17.66
N LYS A 139 -4.47 -3.68 17.94
CA LYS A 139 -5.39 -3.28 19.02
C LYS A 139 -5.38 -4.24 20.20
N LYS A 140 -4.29 -4.90 20.43
CA LYS A 140 -4.15 -5.83 21.57
C LYS A 140 -4.33 -5.16 22.91
#